data_b448e4299ad492259e328be37cddc7d6
#
_entry.id   b448e4299ad492259e328be37cddc7d6
#
_cell.length_a   1.000
_cell.length_b   1.000
_cell.length_c   1.000
_cell.angle_alpha   90.00
_cell.angle_beta   90.00
_cell.angle_gamma   90.00
#
_symmetry.space_group_name_H-M   'P 1'
#
loop_
_entity.id
_entity.type
_entity.pdbx_description
1 polymer ?
#
loop_
_entity_poly.entity_id
_entity_poly.type
_entity_poly.pdbx_seq_one_letter_code
_entity_poly.pdbx_strand_id
1 'polypeptide(L)'
;MSEAISLESQVNQQITVAMKAHDGESTTTLRLIKNALKNQFIAKREPLTATEEQQALATMIKQRRDSIEQFTKGNRPELAAKEAVEITVIEEFLPKALDDAALAALVAEAVAEVATAIGRAPSPKEMGAVMKAVQARLQAASLRAEGRTVSELVKKALAG
;
A
#
# COMPACT_ATOMS: atom_id res chain seq x y z
N MET A 1 -18.97 -21.48 1.46
CA MET A 1 -18.13 -20.29 1.71
C MET A 1 -16.68 -20.67 1.55
N SER A 2 -15.99 -20.12 0.62
CA SER A 2 -14.54 -20.29 0.55
C SER A 2 -13.93 -19.40 1.65
N GLU A 3 -13.30 -20.01 2.63
CA GLU A 3 -12.45 -19.25 3.56
C GLU A 3 -11.38 -18.53 2.72
N ALA A 4 -11.25 -17.24 2.93
CA ALA A 4 -10.19 -16.48 2.29
C ALA A 4 -8.84 -17.08 2.72
N ILE A 5 -8.03 -17.50 1.76
CA ILE A 5 -6.69 -18.02 2.05
C ILE A 5 -5.90 -16.91 2.75
N SER A 6 -5.29 -17.22 3.89
CA SER A 6 -4.48 -16.24 4.63
C SER A 6 -3.33 -15.70 3.78
N LEU A 7 -2.90 -14.48 4.04
CA LEU A 7 -1.76 -13.89 3.33
C LEU A 7 -0.51 -14.77 3.46
N GLU A 8 -0.26 -15.33 4.64
CA GLU A 8 0.86 -16.25 4.85
C GLU A 8 0.78 -17.48 3.94
N SER A 9 -0.42 -18.08 3.80
CA SER A 9 -0.64 -19.20 2.89
C SER A 9 -0.40 -18.81 1.44
N GLN A 10 -0.87 -17.64 1.02
CA GLN A 10 -0.65 -17.12 -0.33
C GLN A 10 0.85 -16.94 -0.60
N VAL A 11 1.58 -16.35 0.33
CA VAL A 11 3.04 -16.16 0.23
C VAL A 11 3.76 -17.51 0.13
N ASN A 12 3.40 -18.48 0.97
CA ASN A 12 3.99 -19.83 0.94
C ASN A 12 3.74 -20.53 -0.40
N GLN A 13 2.54 -20.42 -0.96
CA GLN A 13 2.21 -20.97 -2.28
C GLN A 13 3.08 -20.33 -3.37
N GLN A 14 3.23 -19.02 -3.34
CA GLN A 14 4.05 -18.30 -4.33
C GLN A 14 5.55 -18.64 -4.18
N ILE A 15 6.04 -18.84 -2.99
CA ILE A 15 7.42 -19.34 -2.76
C ILE A 15 7.60 -20.68 -3.48
N THR A 16 6.66 -21.60 -3.33
CA THR A 16 6.72 -22.91 -3.99
C THR A 16 6.72 -22.77 -5.52
N VAL A 17 5.87 -21.90 -6.05
CA VAL A 17 5.80 -21.63 -7.50
C VAL A 17 7.13 -21.04 -8.00
N ALA A 18 7.66 -20.04 -7.32
CA ALA A 18 8.92 -19.40 -7.70
C ALA A 18 10.10 -20.37 -7.64
N MET A 19 10.16 -21.24 -6.63
CA MET A 19 11.19 -22.26 -6.52
C MET A 19 11.12 -23.27 -7.66
N LYS A 20 9.92 -23.72 -8.03
CA LYS A 20 9.73 -24.63 -9.16
C LYS A 20 10.11 -24.00 -10.51
N ALA A 21 9.90 -22.69 -10.63
CA ALA A 21 10.28 -21.93 -11.81
C ALA A 21 11.77 -21.53 -11.82
N HIS A 22 12.53 -21.89 -10.79
CA HIS A 22 13.92 -21.47 -10.60
C HIS A 22 14.09 -19.93 -10.58
N ASP A 23 13.05 -19.21 -10.13
CA ASP A 23 13.09 -17.76 -9.97
C ASP A 23 13.62 -17.39 -8.58
N GLY A 24 14.95 -17.27 -8.51
CA GLY A 24 15.65 -16.98 -7.26
C GLY A 24 15.36 -15.58 -6.70
N GLU A 25 15.15 -14.59 -7.56
CA GLU A 25 14.86 -13.21 -7.14
C GLU A 25 13.47 -13.13 -6.49
N SER A 26 12.45 -13.66 -7.14
CA SER A 26 11.11 -13.72 -6.56
C SER A 26 11.09 -14.55 -5.27
N THR A 27 11.78 -15.69 -5.24
CA THR A 27 11.88 -16.51 -4.04
C THR A 27 12.46 -15.73 -2.87
N THR A 28 13.53 -14.98 -3.09
CA THR A 28 14.17 -14.16 -2.07
C THR A 28 13.22 -13.09 -1.54
N THR A 29 12.57 -12.34 -2.45
CA THR A 29 11.61 -11.30 -2.06
C THR A 29 10.43 -11.86 -1.28
N LEU A 30 9.87 -12.99 -1.72
CA LEU A 30 8.76 -13.66 -1.04
C LEU A 30 9.14 -14.11 0.38
N ARG A 31 10.36 -14.61 0.57
CA ARG A 31 10.87 -14.96 1.90
C ARG A 31 11.05 -13.74 2.80
N LEU A 32 11.43 -12.59 2.24
CA LEU A 32 11.48 -11.32 2.98
C LEU A 32 10.10 -10.89 3.44
N ILE A 33 9.07 -11.04 2.60
CA ILE A 33 7.67 -10.80 2.99
C ILE A 33 7.28 -11.70 4.15
N LYS A 34 7.53 -12.99 4.02
CA LYS A 34 7.24 -13.97 5.09
C LYS A 34 7.91 -13.59 6.41
N ASN A 35 9.18 -13.22 6.37
CA ASN A 35 9.92 -12.79 7.55
C ASN A 35 9.35 -11.51 8.16
N ALA A 36 8.97 -10.54 7.35
CA ALA A 36 8.35 -9.29 7.84
C ALA A 36 7.04 -9.57 8.58
N LEU A 37 6.17 -10.39 8.00
CA LEU A 37 4.91 -10.79 8.63
C LEU A 37 5.15 -11.56 9.94
N LYS A 38 6.09 -12.49 9.94
CA LYS A 38 6.47 -13.28 11.13
C LYS A 38 6.99 -12.36 12.25
N ASN A 39 7.84 -11.40 11.93
CA ASN A 39 8.38 -10.46 12.90
C ASN A 39 7.28 -9.60 13.53
N GLN A 40 6.31 -9.14 12.72
CA GLN A 40 5.16 -8.41 13.23
C GLN A 40 4.28 -9.27 14.14
N PHE A 41 4.04 -10.52 13.77
CA PHE A 41 3.31 -11.48 14.60
C PHE A 41 4.01 -11.69 15.95
N ILE A 42 5.32 -11.89 15.94
CA ILE A 42 6.11 -12.08 17.17
C ILE A 42 6.04 -10.84 18.07
N ALA A 43 6.17 -9.65 17.49
CA ALA A 43 6.11 -8.38 18.23
C ALA A 43 4.73 -8.15 18.85
N LYS A 44 3.68 -8.45 18.10
CA LYS A 44 2.28 -8.28 18.55
C LYS A 44 1.85 -9.37 19.54
N ARG A 45 2.35 -10.58 19.38
CA ARG A 45 1.95 -11.80 20.10
C ARG A 45 0.52 -12.25 19.86
N GLU A 46 -0.07 -11.77 18.78
CA GLU A 46 -1.43 -12.09 18.33
C GLU A 46 -1.43 -12.16 16.80
N PRO A 47 -2.42 -12.83 16.19
CA PRO A 47 -2.58 -12.81 14.74
C PRO A 47 -2.70 -11.38 14.21
N LEU A 48 -2.09 -11.13 13.05
CA LEU A 48 -2.19 -9.84 12.38
C LEU A 48 -3.57 -9.68 11.75
N THR A 49 -4.11 -8.47 11.82
CA THR A 49 -5.29 -8.11 11.04
C THR A 49 -4.90 -7.88 9.56
N ALA A 50 -5.87 -7.93 8.66
CA ALA A 50 -5.62 -7.63 7.25
C ALA A 50 -5.00 -6.24 7.05
N THR A 51 -5.42 -5.26 7.83
CA THR A 51 -4.84 -3.90 7.80
C THR A 51 -3.38 -3.90 8.24
N GLU A 52 -3.04 -4.63 9.29
CA GLU A 52 -1.66 -4.74 9.76
C GLU A 52 -0.75 -5.46 8.77
N GLU A 53 -1.24 -6.51 8.12
CA GLU A 53 -0.54 -7.20 7.04
C GLU A 53 -0.26 -6.24 5.87
N GLN A 54 -1.26 -5.48 5.44
CA GLN A 54 -1.13 -4.48 4.38
C GLN A 54 -0.14 -3.38 4.75
N GLN A 55 -0.15 -2.92 5.99
CA GLN A 55 0.80 -1.92 6.49
C GLN A 55 2.24 -2.44 6.47
N ALA A 56 2.45 -3.70 6.84
CA ALA A 56 3.76 -4.32 6.77
C ALA A 56 4.29 -4.34 5.34
N LEU A 57 3.45 -4.71 4.37
CA LEU A 57 3.82 -4.71 2.95
C LEU A 57 4.05 -3.29 2.43
N ALA A 58 3.22 -2.34 2.81
CA ALA A 58 3.37 -0.93 2.43
C ALA A 58 4.70 -0.34 2.95
N THR A 59 5.09 -0.69 4.16
CA THR A 59 6.39 -0.30 4.72
C THR A 59 7.55 -0.88 3.91
N MET A 60 7.46 -2.14 3.50
CA MET A 60 8.46 -2.77 2.65
C MET A 60 8.62 -2.05 1.30
N ILE A 61 7.49 -1.65 0.71
CA ILE A 61 7.50 -0.89 -0.56
C ILE A 61 8.12 0.48 -0.35
N LYS A 62 7.76 1.19 0.70
CA LYS A 62 8.33 2.51 1.03
C LYS A 62 9.85 2.44 1.18
N GLN A 63 10.36 1.46 1.92
CA GLN A 63 11.80 1.26 2.10
C GLN A 63 12.51 1.05 0.76
N ARG A 64 11.89 0.30 -0.16
CA ARG A 64 12.44 0.06 -1.48
C ARG A 64 12.39 1.29 -2.37
N ARG A 65 11.36 2.10 -2.28
CA ARG A 65 11.29 3.39 -2.99
C ARG A 65 12.37 4.35 -2.50
N ASP A 66 12.61 4.42 -1.21
CA ASP A 66 13.69 5.22 -0.63
C ASP A 66 15.05 4.72 -1.14
N SER A 67 15.24 3.41 -1.22
CA SER A 67 16.44 2.80 -1.78
C SER A 67 16.62 3.12 -3.27
N ILE A 68 15.56 3.05 -4.06
CA ILE A 68 15.58 3.43 -5.49
C ILE A 68 16.04 4.89 -5.64
N GLU A 69 15.50 5.78 -4.84
CA GLU A 69 15.91 7.19 -4.85
C GLU A 69 17.40 7.35 -4.55
N GLN A 70 17.90 6.67 -3.52
CA GLN A 70 19.31 6.71 -3.14
C GLN A 70 20.21 6.10 -4.22
N PHE A 71 19.84 4.96 -4.79
CA PHE A 71 20.62 4.33 -5.87
C PHE A 71 20.62 5.17 -7.13
N THR A 72 19.52 5.82 -7.45
CA THR A 72 19.43 6.72 -8.60
C THR A 72 20.35 7.94 -8.41
N LYS A 73 20.33 8.55 -7.22
CA LYS A 73 21.24 9.65 -6.86
C LYS A 73 22.70 9.21 -6.87
N GLY A 74 22.97 7.97 -6.46
CA GLY A 74 24.32 7.38 -6.46
C GLY A 74 24.77 6.84 -7.81
N ASN A 75 24.02 7.05 -8.88
CA ASN A 75 24.29 6.54 -10.23
C ASN A 75 24.47 5.01 -10.28
N ARG A 76 23.58 4.30 -9.57
CA ARG A 76 23.52 2.84 -9.53
C ARG A 76 22.17 2.33 -10.07
N PRO A 77 21.89 2.52 -11.39
CA PRO A 77 20.58 2.18 -11.96
C PRO A 77 20.27 0.67 -11.89
N GLU A 78 21.27 -0.18 -11.90
CA GLU A 78 21.10 -1.64 -11.78
C GLU A 78 20.54 -2.05 -10.41
N LEU A 79 20.93 -1.36 -9.35
CA LEU A 79 20.44 -1.60 -8.01
C LEU A 79 19.02 -1.02 -7.84
N ALA A 80 18.78 0.16 -8.41
CA ALA A 80 17.44 0.75 -8.44
C ALA A 80 16.43 -0.16 -9.18
N ALA A 81 16.82 -0.73 -10.31
CA ALA A 81 15.99 -1.64 -11.08
C ALA A 81 15.65 -2.92 -10.28
N LYS A 82 16.60 -3.45 -9.54
CA LYS A 82 16.36 -4.61 -8.66
C LYS A 82 15.32 -4.31 -7.59
N GLU A 83 15.44 -3.17 -6.92
CA GLU A 83 14.44 -2.74 -5.93
C GLU A 83 13.05 -2.57 -6.56
N ALA A 84 12.97 -2.03 -7.77
CA ALA A 84 11.72 -1.88 -8.49
C ALA A 84 11.05 -3.23 -8.81
N VAL A 85 11.81 -4.24 -9.19
CA VAL A 85 11.30 -5.60 -9.40
C VAL A 85 10.76 -6.20 -8.10
N GLU A 86 11.45 -6.00 -6.99
CA GLU A 86 11.00 -6.46 -5.67
C GLU A 86 9.67 -5.79 -5.27
N ILE A 87 9.48 -4.51 -5.58
CA ILE A 87 8.20 -3.82 -5.36
C ILE A 87 7.07 -4.50 -6.13
N THR A 88 7.28 -4.88 -7.38
CA THR A 88 6.22 -5.56 -8.17
C THR A 88 5.79 -6.88 -7.53
N VAL A 89 6.72 -7.64 -6.97
CA VAL A 89 6.41 -8.89 -6.25
C VAL A 89 5.56 -8.62 -5.02
N ILE A 90 5.90 -7.61 -4.24
CA ILE A 90 5.18 -7.24 -3.01
C ILE A 90 3.77 -6.74 -3.35
N GLU A 91 3.63 -5.93 -4.39
CA GLU A 91 2.34 -5.36 -4.81
C GLU A 91 1.31 -6.41 -5.21
N GLU A 92 1.72 -7.60 -5.64
CA GLU A 92 0.81 -8.70 -5.95
C GLU A 92 -0.05 -9.14 -4.75
N PHE A 93 0.41 -8.90 -3.53
CA PHE A 93 -0.30 -9.24 -2.28
C PHE A 93 -1.11 -8.09 -1.71
N LEU A 94 -1.07 -6.92 -2.33
CA LEU A 94 -1.84 -5.76 -1.90
C LEU A 94 -3.10 -5.60 -2.74
N PRO A 95 -4.15 -4.94 -2.19
CA PRO A 95 -5.28 -4.53 -3.01
C PRO A 95 -4.82 -3.71 -4.20
N LYS A 96 -5.53 -3.81 -5.31
CA LYS A 96 -5.21 -3.06 -6.51
C LYS A 96 -5.20 -1.55 -6.22
N ALA A 97 -4.12 -0.88 -6.63
CA ALA A 97 -4.05 0.57 -6.52
C ALA A 97 -4.99 1.25 -7.51
N LEU A 98 -5.66 2.32 -7.06
CA LEU A 98 -6.46 3.17 -7.94
C LEU A 98 -5.58 3.98 -8.87
N ASP A 99 -6.06 4.20 -10.11
CA ASP A 99 -5.46 5.19 -10.98
C ASP A 99 -5.77 6.62 -10.48
N ASP A 100 -5.07 7.61 -11.01
CA ASP A 100 -5.20 8.99 -10.56
C ASP A 100 -6.61 9.56 -10.78
N ALA A 101 -7.28 9.21 -11.86
CA ALA A 101 -8.64 9.68 -12.16
C ALA A 101 -9.65 9.09 -11.17
N ALA A 102 -9.58 7.79 -10.89
CA ALA A 102 -10.45 7.12 -9.93
C ALA A 102 -10.19 7.63 -8.51
N LEU A 103 -8.94 7.87 -8.15
CA LEU A 103 -8.58 8.44 -6.85
C LEU A 103 -9.09 9.87 -6.69
N ALA A 104 -8.97 10.70 -7.72
CA ALA A 104 -9.51 12.07 -7.70
C ALA A 104 -11.04 12.07 -7.51
N ALA A 105 -11.76 11.17 -8.16
CA ALA A 105 -13.20 10.99 -7.96
C ALA A 105 -13.54 10.59 -6.51
N LEU A 106 -12.78 9.67 -5.94
CA LEU A 106 -12.97 9.22 -4.55
C LEU A 106 -12.68 10.36 -3.56
N VAL A 107 -11.65 11.16 -3.80
CA VAL A 107 -11.34 12.35 -2.99
C VAL A 107 -12.47 13.36 -3.08
N ALA A 108 -13.04 13.62 -4.27
CA ALA A 108 -14.18 14.53 -4.45
C ALA A 108 -15.40 14.06 -3.64
N GLU A 109 -15.70 12.78 -3.63
CA GLU A 109 -16.78 12.20 -2.81
C GLU A 109 -16.51 12.37 -1.32
N ALA A 110 -15.28 12.17 -0.86
CA ALA A 110 -14.91 12.37 0.53
C ALA A 110 -15.03 13.85 0.94
N VAL A 111 -14.65 14.78 0.09
CA VAL A 111 -14.82 16.22 0.31
C VAL A 111 -16.32 16.57 0.42
N ALA A 112 -17.16 16.02 -0.45
CA ALA A 112 -18.61 16.24 -0.40
C ALA A 112 -19.23 15.67 0.89
N GLU A 113 -18.78 14.52 1.35
CA GLU A 113 -19.21 13.92 2.62
C GLU A 113 -18.89 14.82 3.80
N VAL A 114 -17.66 15.34 3.88
CA VAL A 114 -17.25 16.25 4.95
C VAL A 114 -18.02 17.58 4.85
N ALA A 115 -18.22 18.11 3.65
CA ALA A 115 -19.01 19.32 3.40
C ALA A 115 -20.44 19.18 3.96
N THR A 116 -21.08 18.05 3.73
CA THR A 116 -22.42 17.74 4.28
C THR A 116 -22.40 17.68 5.80
N ALA A 117 -21.39 17.05 6.38
CA ALA A 117 -21.29 16.90 7.84
C ALA A 117 -21.08 18.23 8.56
N ILE A 118 -20.28 19.15 7.99
CA ILE A 118 -19.99 20.44 8.61
C ILE A 118 -20.90 21.60 8.11
N GLY A 119 -21.73 21.35 7.10
CA GLY A 119 -22.68 22.33 6.57
C GLY A 119 -22.04 23.45 5.72
N ARG A 120 -20.82 23.30 5.29
CA ARG A 120 -20.10 24.26 4.42
C ARG A 120 -18.99 23.57 3.62
N ALA A 121 -18.43 24.26 2.67
CA ALA A 121 -17.25 23.74 1.96
C ALA A 121 -16.06 23.55 2.94
N PRO A 122 -15.39 22.39 2.93
CA PRO A 122 -14.19 22.19 3.74
C PRO A 122 -13.05 23.12 3.32
N SER A 123 -12.32 23.60 4.31
CA SER A 123 -11.10 24.38 4.13
C SER A 123 -9.87 23.50 4.42
N PRO A 124 -8.64 23.99 4.18
CA PRO A 124 -7.43 23.24 4.57
C PRO A 124 -7.37 22.80 6.02
N LYS A 125 -8.13 23.44 6.91
CA LYS A 125 -8.24 23.04 8.33
C LYS A 125 -8.93 21.70 8.52
N GLU A 126 -9.78 21.31 7.60
CA GLU A 126 -10.50 20.02 7.62
C GLU A 126 -9.75 18.90 6.89
N MET A 127 -8.48 19.12 6.51
CA MET A 127 -7.68 18.12 5.80
C MET A 127 -7.67 16.75 6.51
N GLY A 128 -7.52 16.74 7.84
CA GLY A 128 -7.54 15.51 8.62
C GLY A 128 -8.84 14.73 8.49
N ALA A 129 -9.98 15.43 8.52
CA ALA A 129 -11.30 14.81 8.36
C ALA A 129 -11.49 14.23 6.94
N VAL A 130 -11.06 14.97 5.92
CA VAL A 130 -11.12 14.51 4.51
C VAL A 130 -10.20 13.30 4.31
N MET A 131 -8.98 13.33 4.82
CA MET A 131 -8.05 12.19 4.75
C MET A 131 -8.62 10.94 5.39
N LYS A 132 -9.26 11.07 6.55
CA LYS A 132 -9.94 9.98 7.24
C LYS A 132 -11.09 9.40 6.40
N ALA A 133 -11.90 10.25 5.78
CA ALA A 133 -12.98 9.84 4.90
C ALA A 133 -12.46 9.10 3.67
N VAL A 134 -11.36 9.56 3.07
CA VAL A 134 -10.69 8.89 1.94
C VAL A 134 -10.22 7.50 2.35
N GLN A 135 -9.55 7.37 3.49
CA GLN A 135 -9.06 6.08 3.99
C GLN A 135 -10.21 5.10 4.26
N ALA A 136 -11.30 5.55 4.86
CA ALA A 136 -12.48 4.72 5.10
C ALA A 136 -13.09 4.19 3.78
N ARG A 137 -13.16 5.02 2.75
CA ARG A 137 -13.66 4.62 1.43
C ARG A 137 -12.75 3.62 0.74
N LEU A 138 -11.44 3.81 0.83
CA LEU A 138 -10.45 2.87 0.29
C LEU A 138 -10.56 1.50 0.97
N GLN A 139 -10.66 1.47 2.28
CA GLN A 139 -10.81 0.23 3.04
C GLN A 139 -12.12 -0.49 2.71
N ALA A 140 -13.24 0.24 2.64
CA ALA A 140 -14.55 -0.34 2.33
C ALA A 140 -14.59 -0.98 0.93
N ALA A 141 -13.85 -0.42 -0.03
CA ALA A 141 -13.75 -0.94 -1.40
C ALA A 141 -12.60 -1.94 -1.61
N SER A 142 -11.84 -2.25 -0.57
CA SER A 142 -10.61 -3.07 -0.65
C SER A 142 -9.63 -2.53 -1.70
N LEU A 143 -9.46 -1.23 -1.73
CA LEU A 143 -8.55 -0.51 -2.63
C LEU A 143 -7.45 0.17 -1.83
N ARG A 144 -6.38 0.53 -2.49
CA ARG A 144 -5.32 1.32 -1.88
C ARG A 144 -4.90 2.47 -2.77
N ALA A 145 -4.31 3.47 -2.16
CA ALA A 145 -3.66 4.57 -2.86
C ALA A 145 -2.42 4.98 -2.07
N GLU A 146 -1.44 5.53 -2.78
CA GLU A 146 -0.24 6.06 -2.16
C GLU A 146 -0.60 7.28 -1.31
N GLY A 147 -0.19 7.29 -0.03
CA GLY A 147 -0.52 8.36 0.91
C GLY A 147 -0.10 9.75 0.43
N ARG A 148 1.04 9.86 -0.24
CA ARG A 148 1.53 11.12 -0.82
C ARG A 148 0.58 11.64 -1.91
N THR A 149 0.14 10.78 -2.83
CA THR A 149 -0.79 11.13 -3.90
C THR A 149 -2.14 11.55 -3.32
N VAL A 150 -2.66 10.82 -2.34
CA VAL A 150 -3.89 11.18 -1.63
C VAL A 150 -3.76 12.55 -0.98
N SER A 151 -2.68 12.80 -0.25
CA SER A 151 -2.41 14.07 0.42
C SER A 151 -2.38 15.23 -0.57
N GLU A 152 -1.71 15.08 -1.70
CA GLU A 152 -1.61 16.10 -2.75
C GLU A 152 -2.98 16.41 -3.37
N LEU A 153 -3.78 15.38 -3.67
CA LEU A 153 -5.12 15.54 -4.22
C LEU A 153 -6.08 16.22 -3.22
N VAL A 154 -6.00 15.84 -1.95
CA VAL A 154 -6.80 16.47 -0.89
C VAL A 154 -6.42 17.94 -0.73
N LYS A 155 -5.13 18.26 -0.67
CA LYS A 155 -4.66 19.66 -0.62
C LYS A 155 -5.17 20.48 -1.79
N LYS A 156 -5.08 19.95 -3.00
CA LYS A 156 -5.58 20.60 -4.21
C LYS A 156 -7.09 20.83 -4.16
N ALA A 157 -7.85 19.83 -3.72
CA ALA A 157 -9.31 19.93 -3.60
C ALA A 157 -9.74 20.95 -2.55
N LEU A 158 -9.00 21.11 -1.45
CA LEU A 158 -9.31 22.06 -0.37
C LEU A 158 -8.81 23.48 -0.65
N ALA A 159 -7.86 23.66 -1.54
CA ALA A 159 -7.30 24.97 -1.90
C ALA A 159 -8.15 25.72 -2.95
N GLY A 160 -8.96 24.98 -3.69
CA GLY A 160 -9.84 25.53 -4.73
C GLY A 160 -11.23 25.78 -4.25
#